data_8d72077fa43023eab7585ed13389b5e9
#
_entry.id   8d72077fa43023eab7585ed13389b5e9
#
_cell.length_a   1.000
_cell.length_b   1.000
_cell.length_c   1.000
_cell.angle_alpha   90.00
_cell.angle_beta   90.00
_cell.angle_gamma   90.00
#
_symmetry.space_group_name_H-M   'P 1'
#
loop_
_entity.id
_entity.type
_entity.pdbx_description
1 polymer ?
#
loop_
_entity_poly.entity_id
_entity_poly.type
_entity_poly.pdbx_seq_one_letter_code
_entity_poly.pdbx_strand_id
1 'polypeptide(L)'
;RDVERSRGLGDVYKRQGITRESVRAALEEHPEACEVIITSPTYEGVVSDIKGIAEETHRFGAVLIVDEAHGAHFNFHDKFPESAVKCGADAVIQSIHKTLPSFTQTALLHLNGNLIDKDRVKKYWNIYQSTSPSYILMAGISRCLTFLEDDMCDSVSLGYMDEYVFRLTNLRKEIKKLKYIKLQEVDDISKIVLVVNDGKNLYDKLLNDYGIQLEMAS
;
A
#
# COMPACT_ATOMS: atom_id res chain seq x y z
N ARG A 1 -7.52 16.70 10.47
CA ARG A 1 -8.59 16.37 11.46
C ARG A 1 -8.34 14.96 11.94
N ASP A 2 -8.16 14.78 13.25
CA ASP A 2 -7.93 13.51 13.89
C ASP A 2 -9.11 12.57 13.66
N VAL A 3 -8.80 11.37 13.16
CA VAL A 3 -9.78 10.29 13.09
C VAL A 3 -10.04 9.82 14.50
N GLU A 4 -11.21 10.12 15.02
CA GLU A 4 -11.68 9.66 16.31
C GLU A 4 -11.67 8.12 16.34
N ARG A 5 -10.83 7.54 17.20
CA ARG A 5 -10.83 6.10 17.46
C ARG A 5 -12.07 5.76 18.27
N SER A 6 -13.14 5.31 17.62
CA SER A 6 -14.32 4.81 18.33
C SER A 6 -13.98 3.50 19.04
N ARG A 7 -14.03 3.51 20.37
CA ARG A 7 -14.05 2.31 21.22
C ARG A 7 -15.47 1.77 21.23
N GLY A 8 -15.70 0.59 20.68
CA GLY A 8 -16.98 -0.11 20.79
C GLY A 8 -17.01 -1.37 19.94
N LEU A 9 -17.08 -2.54 20.59
CA LEU A 9 -17.45 -3.81 19.98
C LEU A 9 -18.92 -3.72 19.53
N GLY A 10 -19.16 -3.59 18.24
CA GLY A 10 -20.54 -3.63 17.72
C GLY A 10 -20.66 -3.57 16.22
N ASP A 11 -19.99 -2.68 15.57
CA ASP A 11 -20.03 -2.61 14.11
C ASP A 11 -18.60 -2.72 13.56
N VAL A 12 -18.37 -3.79 12.81
CA VAL A 12 -17.22 -3.87 11.92
C VAL A 12 -17.44 -2.79 10.87
N TYR A 13 -17.00 -1.56 11.16
CA TYR A 13 -16.92 -0.51 10.16
C TYR A 13 -16.09 -1.10 9.01
N LYS A 14 -16.72 -1.35 7.87
CA LYS A 14 -15.98 -1.46 6.63
C LYS A 14 -15.23 -0.16 6.51
N ARG A 15 -13.94 -0.17 6.83
CA ARG A 15 -13.07 0.95 6.53
C ARG A 15 -13.12 1.08 5.02
N GLN A 16 -13.80 2.09 4.52
CA GLN A 16 -13.89 2.36 3.10
C GLN A 16 -12.69 3.22 2.74
N GLY A 17 -12.10 2.94 1.57
CA GLY A 17 -11.13 3.83 0.96
C GLY A 17 -11.75 5.21 0.70
N ILE A 18 -10.89 6.18 0.41
CA ILE A 18 -11.33 7.50 -0.03
C ILE A 18 -12.05 7.33 -1.37
N THR A 19 -13.22 7.98 -1.52
CA THR A 19 -14.02 7.89 -2.74
C THR A 19 -13.82 9.14 -3.61
N ARG A 20 -14.07 8.99 -4.91
CA ARG A 20 -14.04 10.12 -5.84
C ARG A 20 -15.01 11.25 -5.47
N GLU A 21 -16.18 10.87 -4.90
CA GLU A 21 -17.22 11.82 -4.47
C GLU A 21 -16.73 12.67 -3.30
N SER A 22 -16.02 12.06 -2.34
CA SER A 22 -15.47 12.79 -1.19
C SER A 22 -14.36 13.76 -1.61
N VAL A 23 -13.53 13.38 -2.59
CA VAL A 23 -12.50 14.26 -3.14
C VAL A 23 -13.13 15.39 -3.93
N ARG A 24 -14.14 15.12 -4.76
CA ARG A 24 -14.89 16.14 -5.48
C ARG A 24 -15.48 17.18 -4.51
N ALA A 25 -16.20 16.72 -3.50
CA ALA A 25 -16.81 17.61 -2.51
C ALA A 25 -15.76 18.50 -1.80
N ALA A 26 -14.59 17.92 -1.46
CA ALA A 26 -13.51 18.68 -0.85
C ALA A 26 -12.92 19.73 -1.80
N LEU A 27 -12.77 19.42 -3.09
CA LEU A 27 -12.27 20.35 -4.09
C LEU A 27 -13.30 21.44 -4.46
N GLU A 28 -14.60 21.14 -4.38
CA GLU A 28 -15.66 22.13 -4.52
C GLU A 28 -15.67 23.11 -3.34
N GLU A 29 -15.38 22.65 -2.13
CA GLU A 29 -15.26 23.49 -0.92
C GLU A 29 -13.95 24.30 -0.92
N HIS A 30 -12.89 23.77 -1.57
CA HIS A 30 -11.55 24.35 -1.61
C HIS A 30 -11.05 24.50 -3.05
N PRO A 31 -11.64 25.39 -3.85
CA PRO A 31 -11.28 25.57 -5.27
C PRO A 31 -9.86 26.12 -5.48
N GLU A 32 -9.22 26.66 -4.43
CA GLU A 32 -7.82 27.09 -4.43
C GLU A 32 -6.83 25.94 -4.29
N ALA A 33 -7.28 24.72 -3.97
CA ALA A 33 -6.40 23.58 -3.80
C ALA A 33 -5.72 23.19 -5.13
N CYS A 34 -4.40 23.14 -5.13
CA CYS A 34 -3.61 22.77 -6.30
C CYS A 34 -3.08 21.33 -6.23
N GLU A 35 -3.30 20.65 -5.11
CA GLU A 35 -2.86 19.27 -4.91
C GLU A 35 -3.84 18.46 -4.01
N VAL A 36 -3.94 17.18 -4.30
CA VAL A 36 -4.63 16.19 -3.46
C VAL A 36 -3.60 15.15 -3.05
N ILE A 37 -3.44 14.94 -1.73
CA ILE A 37 -2.50 13.95 -1.18
C ILE A 37 -3.32 12.90 -0.44
N ILE A 38 -3.16 11.63 -0.80
CA ILE A 38 -3.86 10.51 -0.16
C ILE A 38 -2.90 9.35 0.12
N THR A 39 -3.23 8.56 1.14
CA THR A 39 -2.56 7.29 1.43
C THR A 39 -3.42 6.14 0.94
N SER A 40 -2.91 5.34 0.01
CA SER A 40 -3.57 4.14 -0.52
C SER A 40 -2.51 3.14 -1.02
N PRO A 41 -2.53 1.89 -0.53
CA PRO A 41 -3.46 1.34 0.45
C PRO A 41 -3.26 1.90 1.85
N THR A 42 -4.27 1.73 2.69
CA THR A 42 -4.10 1.91 4.14
C THR A 42 -3.19 0.80 4.70
N TYR A 43 -2.75 0.97 5.94
CA TYR A 43 -1.94 -0.05 6.62
C TYR A 43 -2.62 -1.41 6.67
N GLU A 44 -3.94 -1.46 6.82
CA GLU A 44 -4.73 -2.67 6.86
C GLU A 44 -5.06 -3.24 5.46
N GLY A 45 -4.69 -2.55 4.38
CA GLY A 45 -4.86 -3.04 3.01
C GLY A 45 -6.16 -2.61 2.32
N VAL A 46 -6.78 -1.51 2.78
CA VAL A 46 -7.92 -0.91 2.07
C VAL A 46 -7.40 0.02 0.98
N VAL A 47 -7.91 -0.12 -0.23
CA VAL A 47 -7.52 0.68 -1.40
C VAL A 47 -8.60 1.70 -1.74
N SER A 48 -8.18 2.90 -2.11
CA SER A 48 -9.06 3.97 -2.58
C SER A 48 -9.29 3.86 -4.09
N ASP A 49 -10.37 4.45 -4.60
CA ASP A 49 -10.63 4.56 -6.05
C ASP A 49 -9.68 5.58 -6.70
N ILE A 50 -8.39 5.20 -6.81
CA ILE A 50 -7.35 6.10 -7.31
C ILE A 50 -7.66 6.63 -8.70
N LYS A 51 -8.19 5.78 -9.59
CA LYS A 51 -8.53 6.20 -10.95
C LYS A 51 -9.61 7.27 -10.96
N GLY A 52 -10.70 7.04 -10.24
CA GLY A 52 -11.79 8.01 -10.14
C GLY A 52 -11.34 9.28 -9.42
N ILE A 53 -10.47 9.17 -8.40
CA ILE A 53 -9.89 10.32 -7.69
C ILE A 53 -8.99 11.13 -8.63
N ALA A 54 -8.14 10.49 -9.43
CA ALA A 54 -7.28 11.17 -10.40
C ALA A 54 -8.10 11.95 -11.43
N GLU A 55 -9.15 11.34 -11.98
CA GLU A 55 -10.08 12.01 -12.90
C GLU A 55 -10.69 13.27 -12.29
N GLU A 56 -11.18 13.20 -11.06
CA GLU A 56 -11.76 14.37 -10.38
C GLU A 56 -10.69 15.43 -10.07
N THR A 57 -9.54 15.02 -9.53
CA THR A 57 -8.43 15.93 -9.20
C THR A 57 -7.99 16.73 -10.42
N HIS A 58 -7.80 16.05 -11.55
CA HIS A 58 -7.40 16.70 -12.81
C HIS A 58 -8.48 17.63 -13.38
N ARG A 59 -9.77 17.33 -13.19
CA ARG A 59 -10.88 18.23 -13.59
C ARG A 59 -10.83 19.58 -12.89
N PHE A 60 -10.35 19.62 -11.66
CA PHE A 60 -10.14 20.86 -10.89
C PHE A 60 -8.77 21.51 -11.14
N GLY A 61 -7.95 20.93 -12.03
CA GLY A 61 -6.62 21.45 -12.35
C GLY A 61 -5.56 21.21 -11.26
N ALA A 62 -5.87 20.33 -10.30
CA ALA A 62 -4.96 19.91 -9.23
C ALA A 62 -4.15 18.66 -9.62
N VAL A 63 -3.06 18.39 -8.90
CA VAL A 63 -2.26 17.17 -9.04
C VAL A 63 -2.60 16.15 -7.96
N LEU A 64 -2.53 14.86 -8.30
CA LEU A 64 -2.74 13.76 -7.36
C LEU A 64 -1.41 13.14 -6.93
N ILE A 65 -1.15 13.18 -5.63
CA ILE A 65 0.00 12.53 -4.99
C ILE A 65 -0.52 11.37 -4.13
N VAL A 66 0.02 10.17 -4.36
CA VAL A 66 -0.38 8.96 -3.61
C VAL A 66 0.79 8.42 -2.81
N ASP A 67 0.61 8.36 -1.50
CA ASP A 67 1.46 7.57 -0.63
C ASP A 67 1.03 6.09 -0.73
N GLU A 68 1.71 5.35 -1.61
CA GLU A 68 1.54 3.91 -1.84
C GLU A 68 2.66 3.12 -1.13
N ALA A 69 3.11 3.59 0.03
CA ALA A 69 4.23 2.97 0.75
C ALA A 69 3.98 1.48 1.08
N HIS A 70 2.73 1.06 1.24
CA HIS A 70 2.33 -0.32 1.50
C HIS A 70 1.89 -1.11 0.26
N GLY A 71 1.96 -0.53 -0.94
CA GLY A 71 1.48 -1.12 -2.19
C GLY A 71 2.58 -1.38 -3.23
N ALA A 72 3.88 -1.37 -2.87
CA ALA A 72 4.96 -1.56 -3.83
C ALA A 72 4.89 -2.89 -4.60
N HIS A 73 4.22 -3.91 -4.06
CA HIS A 73 4.03 -5.23 -4.67
C HIS A 73 2.87 -5.31 -5.67
N PHE A 74 2.03 -4.30 -5.80
CA PHE A 74 0.80 -4.35 -6.61
C PHE A 74 1.04 -4.65 -8.10
N ASN A 75 2.17 -4.26 -8.66
CA ASN A 75 2.45 -4.48 -10.07
C ASN A 75 2.92 -5.90 -10.44
N PHE A 76 3.14 -6.77 -9.46
CA PHE A 76 3.83 -8.05 -9.67
C PHE A 76 2.91 -9.28 -9.69
N HIS A 77 1.59 -9.12 -9.50
CA HIS A 77 0.63 -10.21 -9.68
C HIS A 77 -0.82 -9.68 -9.75
N ASP A 78 -1.65 -10.26 -10.62
CA ASP A 78 -3.05 -9.83 -10.92
C ASP A 78 -4.03 -9.96 -9.75
N LYS A 79 -3.68 -10.71 -8.71
CA LYS A 79 -4.51 -10.82 -7.49
C LYS A 79 -4.37 -9.63 -6.54
N PHE A 80 -3.40 -8.77 -6.76
CA PHE A 80 -3.26 -7.52 -6.04
C PHE A 80 -4.03 -6.40 -6.74
N PRO A 81 -4.38 -5.33 -6.01
CA PRO A 81 -4.95 -4.13 -6.61
C PRO A 81 -4.04 -3.50 -7.67
N GLU A 82 -4.61 -2.72 -8.56
CA GLU A 82 -3.84 -1.94 -9.52
C GLU A 82 -3.10 -0.80 -8.80
N SER A 83 -1.80 -0.63 -9.12
CA SER A 83 -0.98 0.41 -8.52
C SER A 83 -1.43 1.81 -8.96
N ALA A 84 -1.32 2.78 -8.05
CA ALA A 84 -1.58 4.19 -8.30
C ALA A 84 -0.78 4.75 -9.49
N VAL A 85 0.39 4.17 -9.79
CA VAL A 85 1.21 4.49 -10.96
C VAL A 85 0.43 4.28 -12.26
N LYS A 86 -0.37 3.20 -12.34
CA LYS A 86 -1.18 2.88 -13.51
C LYS A 86 -2.55 3.58 -13.49
N CYS A 87 -3.02 3.97 -12.30
CA CYS A 87 -4.33 4.58 -12.10
C CYS A 87 -4.37 6.09 -12.36
N GLY A 88 -3.27 6.70 -12.82
CA GLY A 88 -3.25 8.10 -13.24
C GLY A 88 -2.81 9.09 -12.16
N ALA A 89 -2.25 8.64 -11.03
CA ALA A 89 -1.60 9.53 -10.07
C ALA A 89 -0.37 10.20 -10.67
N ASP A 90 -0.14 11.49 -10.36
CA ASP A 90 0.96 12.29 -10.90
C ASP A 90 2.29 12.03 -10.17
N ALA A 91 2.19 11.76 -8.86
CA ALA A 91 3.32 11.28 -8.07
C ALA A 91 2.90 10.12 -7.18
N VAL A 92 3.75 9.09 -7.10
CA VAL A 92 3.50 7.91 -6.25
C VAL A 92 4.76 7.58 -5.47
N ILE A 93 4.62 7.42 -4.15
CA ILE A 93 5.70 7.05 -3.26
C ILE A 93 5.51 5.59 -2.85
N GLN A 94 6.50 4.74 -3.13
CA GLN A 94 6.50 3.33 -2.75
C GLN A 94 7.68 3.00 -1.85
N SER A 95 7.42 2.43 -0.67
CA SER A 95 8.46 1.89 0.20
C SER A 95 8.72 0.43 -0.18
N ILE A 96 9.75 0.19 -0.98
CA ILE A 96 10.05 -1.16 -1.49
C ILE A 96 10.33 -2.13 -0.34
N HIS A 97 11.02 -1.67 0.69
CA HIS A 97 11.42 -2.48 1.84
C HIS A 97 10.26 -2.98 2.71
N LYS A 98 9.04 -2.43 2.54
CA LYS A 98 7.88 -2.86 3.35
C LYS A 98 7.22 -4.12 2.81
N THR A 99 7.17 -4.28 1.50
CA THR A 99 6.39 -5.34 0.86
C THR A 99 7.15 -6.16 -0.18
N LEU A 100 8.38 -5.78 -0.50
CA LEU A 100 9.26 -6.45 -1.45
C LEU A 100 10.63 -6.77 -0.80
N PRO A 101 11.40 -7.74 -1.34
CA PRO A 101 12.68 -8.18 -0.77
C PRO A 101 13.81 -7.18 -1.03
N SER A 102 13.76 -6.02 -0.37
CA SER A 102 14.78 -4.98 -0.45
C SER A 102 15.25 -4.54 0.93
N PHE A 103 16.38 -3.84 1.00
CA PHE A 103 16.91 -3.34 2.26
C PHE A 103 16.02 -2.26 2.88
N THR A 104 15.94 -2.22 4.20
CA THR A 104 15.25 -1.16 4.95
C THR A 104 15.72 0.22 4.48
N GLN A 105 14.81 1.19 4.42
CA GLN A 105 14.97 2.55 3.91
C GLN A 105 14.93 2.69 2.38
N THR A 106 14.81 1.60 1.60
CA THR A 106 14.68 1.71 0.16
C THR A 106 13.25 2.13 -0.24
N ALA A 107 13.16 3.13 -1.10
CA ALA A 107 11.89 3.64 -1.61
C ALA A 107 12.05 4.14 -3.04
N LEU A 108 10.92 4.27 -3.76
CA LEU A 108 10.84 4.87 -5.09
C LEU A 108 9.86 6.03 -5.06
N LEU A 109 10.19 7.08 -5.81
CA LEU A 109 9.29 8.14 -6.19
C LEU A 109 9.05 8.06 -7.69
N HIS A 110 7.80 7.77 -8.08
CA HIS A 110 7.37 7.78 -9.46
C HIS A 110 6.78 9.15 -9.80
N LEU A 111 7.15 9.71 -10.93
CA LEU A 111 6.58 10.94 -11.48
C LEU A 111 6.00 10.64 -12.86
N ASN A 112 4.68 10.76 -12.97
CA ASN A 112 3.93 10.48 -14.18
C ASN A 112 3.51 11.79 -14.88
N GLY A 113 3.36 11.71 -16.19
CA GLY A 113 2.88 12.86 -16.96
C GLY A 113 3.79 14.08 -16.89
N ASN A 114 3.17 15.27 -17.02
CA ASN A 114 3.86 16.55 -17.12
C ASN A 114 3.28 17.63 -16.17
N LEU A 115 2.36 17.27 -15.28
CA LEU A 115 1.76 18.24 -14.34
C LEU A 115 2.74 18.62 -13.23
N ILE A 116 3.65 17.74 -12.89
CA ILE A 116 4.69 18.00 -11.89
C ILE A 116 6.01 18.34 -12.58
N ASP A 117 6.60 19.48 -12.21
CA ASP A 117 7.93 19.90 -12.67
C ASP A 117 9.02 19.00 -12.08
N LYS A 118 9.55 18.10 -12.91
CA LYS A 118 10.57 17.13 -12.53
C LYS A 118 11.89 17.76 -12.09
N ASP A 119 12.27 18.88 -12.68
CA ASP A 119 13.52 19.58 -12.33
C ASP A 119 13.38 20.24 -10.96
N ARG A 120 12.21 20.78 -10.66
CA ARG A 120 11.90 21.33 -9.33
C ARG A 120 11.90 20.23 -8.27
N VAL A 121 11.28 19.06 -8.54
CA VAL A 121 11.34 17.92 -7.64
C VAL A 121 12.77 17.48 -7.40
N LYS A 122 13.58 17.34 -8.46
CA LYS A 122 15.01 16.99 -8.37
C LYS A 122 15.81 17.98 -7.53
N LYS A 123 15.52 19.28 -7.65
CA LYS A 123 16.16 20.31 -6.83
C LYS A 123 15.89 20.09 -5.34
N TYR A 124 14.62 19.89 -4.96
CA TYR A 124 14.26 19.65 -3.56
C TYR A 124 14.76 18.29 -3.06
N TRP A 125 14.71 17.27 -3.89
CA TRP A 125 15.33 15.97 -3.58
C TRP A 125 16.79 16.15 -3.16
N ASN A 126 17.59 16.89 -3.94
CA ASN A 126 19.00 17.11 -3.65
C ASN A 126 19.22 17.93 -2.35
N ILE A 127 18.24 18.72 -1.92
CA ILE A 127 18.31 19.50 -0.67
C ILE A 127 18.00 18.61 0.54
N TYR A 128 17.00 17.75 0.44
CA TYR A 128 16.49 16.98 1.57
C TYR A 128 17.08 15.58 1.70
N GLN A 129 17.70 15.06 0.65
CA GLN A 129 18.38 13.79 0.67
C GLN A 129 19.82 13.93 1.21
N SER A 130 20.45 12.80 1.57
CA SER A 130 21.86 12.79 2.00
C SER A 130 22.78 13.26 0.86
N THR A 131 23.92 13.84 1.20
CA THR A 131 24.91 14.36 0.24
C THR A 131 25.56 13.27 -0.61
N SER A 132 25.58 12.01 -0.12
CA SER A 132 26.17 10.87 -0.81
C SER A 132 25.17 9.73 -0.90
N PRO A 133 24.90 9.19 -2.12
CA PRO A 133 24.00 8.05 -2.28
C PRO A 133 24.62 6.81 -1.64
N SER A 134 23.77 5.99 -1.00
CA SER A 134 24.16 4.67 -0.53
C SER A 134 24.15 3.68 -1.68
N TYR A 135 25.30 3.31 -2.21
CA TYR A 135 25.40 2.30 -3.27
C TYR A 135 24.89 0.94 -2.83
N ILE A 136 24.97 0.60 -1.55
CA ILE A 136 24.41 -0.64 -1.01
C ILE A 136 22.88 -0.64 -1.14
N LEU A 137 22.21 0.46 -0.77
CA LEU A 137 20.76 0.58 -0.92
C LEU A 137 20.34 0.59 -2.39
N MET A 138 21.08 1.27 -3.26
CA MET A 138 20.85 1.27 -4.70
C MET A 138 21.00 -0.14 -5.30
N ALA A 139 22.03 -0.87 -4.92
CA ALA A 139 22.23 -2.27 -5.33
C ALA A 139 21.10 -3.17 -4.83
N GLY A 140 20.60 -2.92 -3.59
CA GLY A 140 19.45 -3.62 -3.05
C GLY A 140 18.17 -3.40 -3.85
N ILE A 141 17.90 -2.16 -4.27
CA ILE A 141 16.77 -1.82 -5.15
C ILE A 141 16.92 -2.56 -6.49
N SER A 142 18.08 -2.41 -7.15
CA SER A 142 18.35 -3.04 -8.44
C SER A 142 18.18 -4.56 -8.35
N ARG A 143 18.76 -5.20 -7.34
CA ARG A 143 18.65 -6.65 -7.14
C ARG A 143 17.21 -7.11 -6.91
N CYS A 144 16.43 -6.35 -6.14
CA CYS A 144 15.03 -6.64 -5.88
C CYS A 144 14.22 -6.60 -7.19
N LEU A 145 14.39 -5.55 -7.98
CA LEU A 145 13.66 -5.41 -9.25
C LEU A 145 14.05 -6.48 -10.26
N THR A 146 15.35 -6.75 -10.44
CA THR A 146 15.81 -7.84 -11.33
C THR A 146 15.25 -9.19 -10.90
N PHE A 147 15.24 -9.49 -9.60
CA PHE A 147 14.66 -10.73 -9.08
C PHE A 147 13.17 -10.87 -9.44
N LEU A 148 12.38 -9.79 -9.31
CA LEU A 148 10.96 -9.80 -9.63
C LEU A 148 10.69 -9.83 -11.15
N GLU A 149 11.54 -9.19 -11.97
CA GLU A 149 11.48 -9.26 -13.43
C GLU A 149 11.78 -10.67 -13.93
N ASP A 150 12.82 -11.32 -13.42
CA ASP A 150 13.18 -12.70 -13.74
C ASP A 150 12.04 -13.66 -13.36
N ASP A 151 11.40 -13.46 -12.21
CA ASP A 151 10.25 -14.21 -11.73
C ASP A 151 9.04 -14.11 -12.68
N MET A 152 8.76 -12.91 -13.18
CA MET A 152 7.66 -12.68 -14.14
C MET A 152 7.95 -13.25 -15.54
N CYS A 153 9.22 -13.43 -15.93
CA CYS A 153 9.62 -13.93 -17.25
C CYS A 153 9.78 -15.45 -17.29
N ASP A 154 9.87 -16.13 -16.14
CA ASP A 154 10.02 -17.58 -16.09
C ASP A 154 8.68 -18.30 -16.31
N SER A 155 8.44 -18.72 -17.54
CA SER A 155 7.24 -19.47 -17.93
C SER A 155 7.28 -20.97 -17.60
N VAL A 156 8.36 -21.46 -16.99
CA VAL A 156 8.60 -22.91 -16.79
C VAL A 156 8.36 -23.34 -15.35
N SER A 157 8.52 -22.46 -14.37
CA SER A 157 8.24 -22.71 -12.95
C SER A 157 7.12 -21.80 -12.43
N LEU A 158 6.40 -22.25 -11.38
CA LEU A 158 5.56 -21.33 -10.63
C LEU A 158 6.46 -20.23 -10.08
N GLY A 159 6.21 -18.98 -10.52
CA GLY A 159 6.95 -17.83 -10.05
C GLY A 159 6.82 -17.62 -8.54
N TYR A 160 7.75 -16.92 -7.96
CA TYR A 160 7.76 -16.62 -6.51
C TYR A 160 6.49 -15.91 -6.06
N MET A 161 5.98 -14.99 -6.88
CA MET A 161 4.75 -14.26 -6.58
C MET A 161 3.51 -15.15 -6.71
N ASP A 162 3.49 -16.08 -7.68
CA ASP A 162 2.43 -17.08 -7.83
C ASP A 162 2.38 -18.01 -6.62
N GLU A 163 3.53 -18.52 -6.18
CA GLU A 163 3.62 -19.37 -4.99
C GLU A 163 3.19 -18.61 -3.72
N TYR A 164 3.64 -17.37 -3.57
CA TYR A 164 3.23 -16.51 -2.46
C TYR A 164 1.71 -16.32 -2.43
N VAL A 165 1.11 -15.95 -3.54
CA VAL A 165 -0.34 -15.75 -3.67
C VAL A 165 -1.11 -17.06 -3.42
N PHE A 166 -0.60 -18.19 -3.90
CA PHE A 166 -1.19 -19.51 -3.63
C PHE A 166 -1.20 -19.84 -2.14
N ARG A 167 -0.06 -19.70 -1.46
CA ARG A 167 0.08 -19.94 -0.01
C ARG A 167 -0.82 -19.00 0.79
N LEU A 168 -0.85 -17.72 0.43
CA LEU A 168 -1.66 -16.69 1.06
C LEU A 168 -3.15 -17.00 0.91
N THR A 169 -3.59 -17.39 -0.29
CA THR A 169 -4.98 -17.75 -0.56
C THR A 169 -5.41 -18.97 0.26
N ASN A 170 -4.54 -19.97 0.38
CA ASN A 170 -4.83 -21.15 1.20
C ASN A 170 -4.88 -20.80 2.70
N LEU A 171 -3.95 -20.01 3.19
CA LEU A 171 -3.99 -19.52 4.58
C LEU A 171 -5.30 -18.78 4.88
N ARG A 172 -5.72 -17.86 4.00
CA ARG A 172 -6.99 -17.13 4.15
C ARG A 172 -8.20 -18.09 4.18
N LYS A 173 -8.20 -19.15 3.34
CA LYS A 173 -9.24 -20.19 3.37
C LYS A 173 -9.27 -20.95 4.69
N GLU A 174 -8.12 -21.30 5.25
CA GLU A 174 -8.06 -22.00 6.54
C GLU A 174 -8.51 -21.10 7.71
N ILE A 175 -8.10 -19.83 7.72
CA ILE A 175 -8.54 -18.88 8.74
C ILE A 175 -10.08 -18.72 8.73
N LYS A 176 -10.70 -18.67 7.54
CA LYS A 176 -12.17 -18.56 7.40
C LYS A 176 -12.96 -19.73 8.00
N LYS A 177 -12.32 -20.89 8.22
CA LYS A 177 -12.96 -22.05 8.88
C LYS A 177 -12.97 -21.92 10.40
N LEU A 178 -12.19 -20.99 10.96
CA LEU A 178 -12.08 -20.83 12.42
C LEU A 178 -13.37 -20.21 12.99
N LYS A 179 -13.81 -20.74 14.14
CA LYS A 179 -15.08 -20.36 14.76
C LYS A 179 -15.03 -19.00 15.50
N TYR A 180 -13.88 -18.70 16.10
CA TYR A 180 -13.73 -17.57 17.04
C TYR A 180 -12.84 -16.44 16.49
N ILE A 181 -12.29 -16.63 15.30
CA ILE A 181 -11.48 -15.65 14.61
C ILE A 181 -12.16 -15.35 13.28
N LYS A 182 -12.39 -14.08 12.99
CA LYS A 182 -12.91 -13.65 11.69
C LYS A 182 -11.80 -12.98 10.89
N LEU A 183 -11.66 -13.37 9.64
CA LEU A 183 -10.79 -12.67 8.71
C LEU A 183 -11.54 -11.47 8.15
N GLN A 184 -10.99 -10.26 8.37
CA GLN A 184 -11.48 -9.06 7.70
C GLN A 184 -11.13 -9.12 6.22
N GLU A 185 -12.13 -8.91 5.35
CA GLU A 185 -11.86 -8.76 3.92
C GLU A 185 -11.36 -7.35 3.64
N VAL A 186 -10.26 -7.29 2.91
CA VAL A 186 -9.60 -6.06 2.45
C VAL A 186 -9.16 -6.24 1.01
N ASP A 187 -8.87 -5.13 0.32
CA ASP A 187 -8.56 -5.15 -1.11
C ASP A 187 -7.17 -5.78 -1.37
N ASP A 188 -6.20 -5.47 -0.53
CA ASP A 188 -4.88 -6.09 -0.56
C ASP A 188 -4.89 -7.42 0.18
N ILE A 189 -4.92 -8.52 -0.56
CA ILE A 189 -4.94 -9.87 0.00
C ILE A 189 -3.69 -10.23 0.81
N SER A 190 -2.58 -9.49 0.65
CA SER A 190 -1.37 -9.71 1.44
C SER A 190 -1.55 -9.36 2.92
N LYS A 191 -2.55 -8.56 3.24
CA LYS A 191 -2.87 -8.17 4.62
C LYS A 191 -3.81 -9.18 5.26
N ILE A 192 -3.36 -9.77 6.34
CA ILE A 192 -4.15 -10.69 7.18
C ILE A 192 -4.64 -9.92 8.40
N VAL A 193 -5.86 -9.43 8.32
CA VAL A 193 -6.49 -8.67 9.41
C VAL A 193 -7.46 -9.58 10.14
N LEU A 194 -7.17 -9.88 11.40
CA LEU A 194 -7.96 -10.78 12.23
C LEU A 194 -8.84 -9.98 13.20
N VAL A 195 -10.12 -10.30 13.22
CA VAL A 195 -11.09 -9.72 14.18
C VAL A 195 -11.39 -10.77 15.25
N VAL A 196 -11.07 -10.42 16.50
CA VAL A 196 -11.22 -11.26 17.68
C VAL A 196 -11.73 -10.44 18.87
N ASN A 197 -12.21 -11.09 19.91
CA ASN A 197 -12.70 -10.40 21.11
C ASN A 197 -11.58 -9.78 21.96
N ASP A 198 -10.39 -10.37 21.93
CA ASP A 198 -9.22 -9.93 22.69
C ASP A 198 -7.96 -10.10 21.82
N GLY A 199 -7.61 -9.02 21.09
CA GLY A 199 -6.48 -9.01 20.16
C GLY A 199 -5.14 -9.15 20.88
N LYS A 200 -5.00 -8.52 22.06
CA LYS A 200 -3.76 -8.58 22.83
C LYS A 200 -3.49 -9.99 23.35
N ASN A 201 -4.49 -10.66 23.89
CA ASN A 201 -4.35 -12.05 24.37
C ASN A 201 -4.00 -12.99 23.21
N LEU A 202 -4.64 -12.83 22.04
CA LEU A 202 -4.29 -13.61 20.85
C LEU A 202 -2.84 -13.36 20.43
N TYR A 203 -2.40 -12.10 20.41
CA TYR A 203 -1.02 -11.74 20.08
C TYR A 203 -0.03 -12.41 21.02
N ASP A 204 -0.21 -12.24 22.33
CA ASP A 204 0.68 -12.79 23.36
C ASP A 204 0.75 -14.31 23.28
N LYS A 205 -0.40 -14.96 23.03
CA LYS A 205 -0.49 -16.42 22.91
C LYS A 205 0.21 -16.94 21.65
N LEU A 206 0.00 -16.29 20.51
CA LEU A 206 0.68 -16.66 19.25
C LEU A 206 2.20 -16.47 19.37
N LEU A 207 2.64 -15.41 20.01
CA LEU A 207 4.07 -15.14 20.21
C LEU A 207 4.69 -16.14 21.17
N ASN A 208 4.10 -16.34 22.36
CA ASN A 208 4.72 -17.10 23.43
C ASN A 208 4.59 -18.63 23.26
N ASP A 209 3.45 -19.10 22.75
CA ASP A 209 3.17 -20.54 22.66
C ASP A 209 3.60 -21.11 21.29
N TYR A 210 3.57 -20.29 20.24
CA TYR A 210 3.78 -20.77 18.86
C TYR A 210 4.94 -20.04 18.13
N GLY A 211 5.57 -19.05 18.72
CA GLY A 211 6.62 -18.26 18.08
C GLY A 211 6.14 -17.44 16.87
N ILE A 212 4.83 -17.16 16.79
CA ILE A 212 4.22 -16.38 15.70
C ILE A 212 4.05 -14.96 16.16
N GLN A 213 4.86 -14.06 15.61
CA GLN A 213 4.74 -12.62 15.86
C GLN A 213 3.78 -11.99 14.87
N LEU A 214 2.73 -11.35 15.37
CA LEU A 214 1.89 -10.46 14.59
C LEU A 214 2.52 -9.06 14.57
N GLU A 215 2.18 -8.26 13.59
CA GLU A 215 2.74 -6.92 13.45
C GLU A 215 2.13 -5.95 14.47
N MET A 216 0.84 -6.08 14.74
CA MET A 216 0.10 -5.21 15.67
C MET A 216 -1.11 -5.92 16.26
N ALA A 217 -1.44 -5.58 17.53
CA ALA A 217 -2.69 -5.95 18.18
C ALA A 217 -3.31 -4.72 18.87
N SER A 218 -4.63 -4.58 18.75
CA SER A 218 -5.41 -3.50 19.37
C SER A 218 -6.64 -4.06 20.07
#